data_c280167792a223fabfef288c6427a500
#
_entry.id   c280167792a223fabfef288c6427a500
#
_cell.length_a   1.000
_cell.length_b   1.000
_cell.length_c   1.000
_cell.angle_alpha   90.00
_cell.angle_beta   90.00
_cell.angle_gamma   90.00
#
_symmetry.space_group_name_H-M   'P 1'
#
loop_
_entity.id
_entity.type
_entity.pdbx_description
1 polymer ?
#
loop_
_entity_poly.entity_id
_entity_poly.type
_entity_poly.pdbx_seq_one_letter_code
_entity_poly.pdbx_strand_id
1 'polypeptide(L)'
;GVTGRLGEEHYLMSTTSSGAATIWEWVENWLQTERPDWRVHVTPVTTAYASMNVAGPQARRLIERVTKDVDLSNEAFPYMHVRTGQIAGVDGCVLWRIGFTGELSYELHVPAGYGLHVWETLLDRGHDLGIAPFGVEAQRILRLEKGHLIVGQDTDGLTRAVSAGLG
;
A
#
# COMPACT_ATOMS: atom_id res chain seq x y z
N GLY A 1 -4.86 3.36 -7.69
CA GLY A 1 -4.92 3.06 -6.27
C GLY A 1 -5.49 1.68 -5.98
N VAL A 2 -5.47 1.30 -4.73
CA VAL A 2 -6.08 0.07 -4.25
C VAL A 2 -7.00 0.38 -3.07
N THR A 3 -8.10 -0.38 -2.96
CA THR A 3 -9.04 -0.24 -1.85
C THR A 3 -9.12 -1.56 -1.10
N GLY A 4 -8.84 -1.54 0.19
CA GLY A 4 -8.95 -2.69 1.06
C GLY A 4 -10.16 -2.57 1.99
N ARG A 5 -10.86 -3.68 2.17
CA ARG A 5 -11.94 -3.79 3.14
C ARG A 5 -11.37 -4.23 4.48
N LEU A 6 -11.40 -3.36 5.48
CA LEU A 6 -10.90 -3.61 6.82
C LEU A 6 -11.99 -4.15 7.76
N GLY A 7 -13.24 -3.91 7.43
CA GLY A 7 -14.41 -4.36 8.19
C GLY A 7 -15.67 -4.37 7.33
N GLU A 8 -16.81 -4.68 7.90
CA GLU A 8 -18.07 -4.80 7.16
C GLU A 8 -18.42 -3.51 6.42
N GLU A 9 -18.25 -2.36 7.07
CA GLU A 9 -18.52 -1.02 6.52
C GLU A 9 -17.28 -0.11 6.56
N HIS A 10 -16.07 -0.69 6.73
CA HIS A 10 -14.84 0.07 6.86
C HIS A 10 -13.85 -0.28 5.74
N TYR A 11 -13.45 0.74 5.00
CA TYR A 11 -12.54 0.62 3.86
C TYR A 11 -11.37 1.59 4.02
N LEU A 12 -10.20 1.20 3.55
CA LEU A 12 -9.03 2.05 3.40
C LEU A 12 -8.65 2.09 1.92
N MET A 13 -8.58 3.29 1.36
CA MET A 13 -8.14 3.51 -0.03
C MET A 13 -6.74 4.11 -0.02
N SER A 14 -5.81 3.48 -0.71
CA SER A 14 -4.48 4.02 -1.00
C SER A 14 -4.44 4.55 -2.43
N THR A 15 -3.99 5.78 -2.60
CA THR A 15 -3.78 6.43 -3.90
C THR A 15 -2.35 6.96 -3.99
N THR A 16 -1.98 7.58 -5.12
CA THR A 16 -0.70 8.29 -5.17
C THR A 16 -0.71 9.46 -4.16
N SER A 17 0.37 9.60 -3.39
CA SER A 17 0.45 10.62 -2.33
C SER A 17 0.24 12.05 -2.85
N SER A 18 0.80 12.38 -4.02
CA SER A 18 0.64 13.69 -4.65
C SER A 18 -0.77 13.98 -5.15
N GLY A 19 -1.58 12.94 -5.39
CA GLY A 19 -2.96 13.07 -5.87
C GLY A 19 -4.02 12.83 -4.78
N ALA A 20 -3.62 12.54 -3.55
CA ALA A 20 -4.56 12.14 -2.49
C ALA A 20 -5.63 13.19 -2.21
N ALA A 21 -5.25 14.47 -2.13
CA ALA A 21 -6.18 15.58 -1.92
C ALA A 21 -7.18 15.70 -3.08
N THR A 22 -6.71 15.67 -4.32
CA THR A 22 -7.57 15.75 -5.51
C THR A 22 -8.56 14.59 -5.60
N ILE A 23 -8.12 13.38 -5.28
CA ILE A 23 -9.00 12.20 -5.26
C ILE A 23 -10.04 12.33 -4.14
N TRP A 24 -9.64 12.79 -2.96
CA TRP A 24 -10.57 13.05 -1.87
C TRP A 24 -11.62 14.09 -2.24
N GLU A 25 -11.22 15.25 -2.76
CA GLU A 25 -12.12 16.31 -3.22
C GLU A 25 -13.08 15.81 -4.29
N TRP A 26 -12.61 15.00 -5.23
CA TRP A 26 -13.45 14.42 -6.27
C TRP A 26 -14.48 13.45 -5.70
N VAL A 27 -14.10 12.56 -4.77
CA VAL A 27 -15.02 11.64 -4.12
C VAL A 27 -16.06 12.38 -3.28
N GLU A 28 -15.64 13.39 -2.51
CA GLU A 28 -16.55 14.26 -1.73
C GLU A 28 -17.55 14.98 -2.63
N ASN A 29 -17.10 15.54 -3.75
CA ASN A 29 -18.00 16.17 -4.72
C ASN A 29 -19.04 15.18 -5.25
N TRP A 30 -18.63 13.96 -5.61
CA TRP A 30 -19.53 12.90 -6.05
C TRP A 30 -20.58 12.53 -4.99
N LEU A 31 -20.16 12.38 -3.75
CA LEU A 31 -21.07 12.07 -2.64
C LEU A 31 -22.11 13.17 -2.44
N GLN A 32 -21.69 14.43 -2.56
CA GLN A 32 -22.58 15.57 -2.33
C GLN A 32 -23.51 15.88 -3.51
N THR A 33 -23.10 15.64 -4.74
CA THR A 33 -23.86 16.01 -5.94
C THR A 33 -24.60 14.84 -6.59
N GLU A 34 -23.92 13.70 -6.76
CA GLU A 34 -24.48 12.56 -7.50
C GLU A 34 -25.06 11.48 -6.58
N ARG A 35 -24.63 11.42 -5.32
CA ARG A 35 -25.04 10.41 -4.36
C ARG A 35 -25.36 10.97 -2.97
N PRO A 36 -26.16 12.05 -2.87
CA PRO A 36 -26.45 12.69 -1.59
C PRO A 36 -27.26 11.81 -0.62
N ASP A 37 -27.87 10.75 -1.14
CA ASP A 37 -28.62 9.75 -0.38
C ASP A 37 -27.75 8.64 0.23
N TRP A 38 -26.47 8.56 -0.18
CA TRP A 38 -25.55 7.56 0.35
C TRP A 38 -25.05 7.94 1.74
N ARG A 39 -25.10 6.97 2.66
CA ARG A 39 -24.59 7.13 4.03
C ARG A 39 -23.11 6.72 4.08
N VAL A 40 -22.27 7.47 3.40
CA VAL A 40 -20.82 7.24 3.30
C VAL A 40 -20.09 8.47 3.82
N HIS A 41 -19.06 8.23 4.64
CA HIS A 41 -18.16 9.27 5.14
C HIS A 41 -16.75 8.98 4.65
N VAL A 42 -16.07 9.99 4.13
CA VAL A 42 -14.70 9.89 3.65
C VAL A 42 -13.82 10.84 4.46
N THR A 43 -12.71 10.33 4.97
CA THR A 43 -11.76 11.12 5.76
C THR A 43 -10.36 10.90 5.23
N PRO A 44 -9.63 11.98 4.85
CA PRO A 44 -8.23 11.85 4.45
C PRO A 44 -7.37 11.49 5.66
N VAL A 45 -6.62 10.39 5.56
CA VAL A 45 -5.72 9.89 6.60
C VAL A 45 -4.27 9.81 6.15
N THR A 46 -3.93 10.52 5.07
CA THR A 46 -2.59 10.49 4.45
C THR A 46 -1.48 10.80 5.46
N THR A 47 -1.68 11.77 6.34
CA THR A 47 -0.69 12.17 7.36
C THR A 47 -0.77 11.34 8.64
N ALA A 48 -1.77 10.50 8.79
CA ALA A 48 -1.91 9.62 9.96
C ALA A 48 -1.00 8.39 9.88
N TYR A 49 -0.51 8.06 8.68
CA TYR A 49 0.36 6.90 8.46
C TYR A 49 1.72 7.29 7.88
N ALA A 50 2.75 6.56 8.31
CA ALA A 50 3.99 6.39 7.58
C ALA A 50 3.90 5.10 6.78
N SER A 51 4.20 5.16 5.47
CA SER A 51 4.08 4.01 4.57
C SER A 51 5.45 3.55 4.10
N MET A 52 5.68 2.24 4.11
CA MET A 52 6.92 1.60 3.71
C MET A 52 6.61 0.41 2.81
N ASN A 53 7.39 0.23 1.76
CA ASN A 53 7.32 -0.96 0.93
C ASN A 53 8.51 -1.88 1.22
N VAL A 54 8.23 -3.14 1.51
CA VAL A 54 9.23 -4.21 1.68
C VAL A 54 9.05 -5.19 0.54
N ALA A 55 10.00 -5.22 -0.40
CA ALA A 55 9.91 -6.01 -1.61
C ALA A 55 11.14 -6.90 -1.79
N GLY A 56 10.95 -8.07 -2.39
CA GLY A 56 12.02 -9.02 -2.70
C GLY A 56 11.70 -10.44 -2.22
N PRO A 57 12.51 -11.43 -2.64
CA PRO A 57 12.26 -12.83 -2.33
C PRO A 57 12.30 -13.16 -0.83
N GLN A 58 12.98 -12.33 -0.01
CA GLN A 58 13.07 -12.50 1.44
C GLN A 58 12.05 -11.62 2.21
N ALA A 59 11.19 -10.87 1.52
CA ALA A 59 10.27 -9.91 2.15
C ALA A 59 9.38 -10.58 3.21
N ARG A 60 8.75 -11.74 2.92
CA ARG A 60 7.94 -12.46 3.91
C ARG A 60 8.73 -12.81 5.16
N ARG A 61 9.92 -13.38 4.97
CA ARG A 61 10.78 -13.78 6.09
C ARG A 61 11.16 -12.60 6.99
N LEU A 62 11.32 -11.41 6.41
CA LEU A 62 11.53 -10.19 7.18
C LEU A 62 10.27 -9.79 7.94
N ILE A 63 9.11 -9.77 7.28
CA ILE A 63 7.86 -9.39 7.94
C ILE A 63 7.50 -10.35 9.08
N GLU A 64 7.75 -11.65 8.94
CA GLU A 64 7.58 -12.65 10.01
C GLU A 64 8.41 -12.35 11.27
N ARG A 65 9.52 -11.62 11.14
CA ARG A 65 10.36 -11.23 12.28
C ARG A 65 9.82 -10.04 13.06
N VAL A 66 8.95 -9.25 12.45
CA VAL A 66 8.45 -7.99 13.00
C VAL A 66 6.95 -7.99 13.29
N THR A 67 6.22 -9.00 12.85
CA THR A 67 4.81 -9.23 13.24
C THR A 67 4.64 -10.61 13.86
N LYS A 68 3.66 -10.77 14.76
CA LYS A 68 3.40 -12.03 15.46
C LYS A 68 1.93 -12.45 15.41
N ASP A 69 1.07 -11.55 15.05
CA ASP A 69 -0.39 -11.69 15.09
C ASP A 69 -1.03 -11.78 13.70
N VAL A 70 -0.21 -11.80 12.64
CA VAL A 70 -0.67 -11.95 11.26
C VAL A 70 -0.06 -13.22 10.67
N ASP A 71 -0.91 -14.13 10.23
CA ASP A 71 -0.48 -15.28 9.43
C ASP A 71 -0.14 -14.79 8.00
N LEU A 72 1.14 -14.91 7.64
CA LEU A 72 1.68 -14.48 6.36
C LEU A 72 1.73 -15.58 5.30
N SER A 73 1.15 -16.76 5.57
CA SER A 73 1.03 -17.83 4.57
C SER A 73 0.27 -17.38 3.33
N ASN A 74 0.43 -18.06 2.22
CA ASN A 74 -0.30 -17.73 0.99
C ASN A 74 -1.81 -17.94 1.14
N GLU A 75 -2.19 -18.89 1.95
CA GLU A 75 -3.56 -19.28 2.22
C GLU A 75 -4.28 -18.21 3.07
N ALA A 76 -3.62 -17.75 4.14
CA ALA A 76 -4.21 -16.78 5.06
C ALA A 76 -4.08 -15.34 4.57
N PHE A 77 -3.02 -15.02 3.82
CA PHE A 77 -2.76 -13.69 3.30
C PHE A 77 -2.38 -13.73 1.81
N PRO A 78 -3.35 -14.02 0.92
CA PRO A 78 -3.10 -14.08 -0.53
C PRO A 78 -2.73 -12.69 -1.11
N TYR A 79 -2.18 -12.69 -2.33
CA TYR A 79 -1.93 -11.46 -3.09
C TYR A 79 -3.21 -10.63 -3.24
N MET A 80 -3.11 -9.30 -3.22
CA MET A 80 -4.20 -8.32 -3.23
C MET A 80 -5.10 -8.36 -1.98
N HIS A 81 -4.60 -8.87 -0.87
CA HIS A 81 -5.31 -8.82 0.41
C HIS A 81 -4.68 -7.80 1.36
N VAL A 82 -5.48 -7.42 2.35
CA VAL A 82 -5.10 -6.52 3.44
C VAL A 82 -5.33 -7.21 4.78
N ARG A 83 -4.46 -6.93 5.75
CA ARG A 83 -4.61 -7.36 7.15
C ARG A 83 -4.29 -6.20 8.07
N THR A 84 -4.90 -6.20 9.23
CA THR A 84 -4.52 -5.33 10.35
C THR A 84 -3.77 -6.15 11.39
N GLY A 85 -2.79 -5.54 12.04
CA GLY A 85 -2.01 -6.23 13.04
C GLY A 85 -0.92 -5.35 13.64
N GLN A 86 -0.03 -5.97 14.41
CA GLN A 86 1.08 -5.31 15.05
C GLN A 86 2.36 -5.47 14.20
N ILE A 87 3.11 -4.37 14.05
CA ILE A 87 4.43 -4.38 13.39
C ILE A 87 5.45 -3.76 14.34
N ALA A 88 6.53 -4.48 14.61
CA ALA A 88 7.63 -4.03 15.49
C ALA A 88 7.14 -3.56 16.88
N GLY A 89 6.10 -4.18 17.43
CA GLY A 89 5.49 -3.80 18.69
C GLY A 89 4.49 -2.64 18.59
N VAL A 90 4.22 -2.13 17.40
CA VAL A 90 3.28 -1.01 17.16
C VAL A 90 1.93 -1.55 16.73
N ASP A 91 0.88 -1.22 17.46
CA ASP A 91 -0.50 -1.58 17.13
C ASP A 91 -1.12 -0.65 16.08
N GLY A 92 -2.23 -1.07 15.51
CA GLY A 92 -2.99 -0.26 14.53
C GLY A 92 -2.32 -0.15 13.16
N CYS A 93 -1.42 -1.07 12.85
CA CYS A 93 -0.80 -1.15 11.53
C CYS A 93 -1.69 -1.85 10.52
N VAL A 94 -1.56 -1.45 9.25
CA VAL A 94 -2.22 -2.09 8.12
C VAL A 94 -1.15 -2.65 7.19
N LEU A 95 -1.27 -3.93 6.88
CA LEU A 95 -0.39 -4.65 5.99
C LEU A 95 -1.15 -4.98 4.71
N TRP A 96 -0.58 -4.62 3.57
CA TRP A 96 -1.09 -4.98 2.26
C TRP A 96 -0.13 -5.94 1.60
N ARG A 97 -0.64 -7.03 1.05
CA ARG A 97 0.14 -7.89 0.18
C ARG A 97 -0.01 -7.48 -1.28
N ILE A 98 0.59 -6.36 -1.59
CA ILE A 98 0.61 -5.75 -2.93
C ILE A 98 2.05 -5.40 -3.29
N GLY A 99 2.33 -5.22 -4.57
CA GLY A 99 3.65 -4.83 -5.02
C GLY A 99 3.61 -4.13 -6.35
N PHE A 100 4.62 -3.31 -6.57
CA PHE A 100 4.79 -2.53 -7.78
C PHE A 100 6.06 -2.91 -8.56
N THR A 101 7.03 -3.52 -7.87
CA THR A 101 8.33 -3.90 -8.42
C THR A 101 8.36 -5.29 -9.09
N GLY A 102 7.27 -6.03 -9.00
CA GLY A 102 7.19 -7.39 -9.55
C GLY A 102 7.65 -8.51 -8.63
N GLU A 103 8.19 -8.17 -7.46
CA GLU A 103 8.63 -9.08 -6.44
C GLU A 103 7.53 -9.39 -5.41
N LEU A 104 7.76 -10.40 -4.56
CA LEU A 104 6.96 -10.56 -3.33
C LEU A 104 7.09 -9.30 -2.50
N SER A 105 5.97 -8.67 -2.20
CA SER A 105 5.97 -7.35 -1.59
C SER A 105 4.86 -7.19 -0.57
N TYR A 106 5.18 -6.43 0.46
CA TYR A 106 4.26 -5.96 1.48
C TYR A 106 4.37 -4.44 1.60
N GLU A 107 3.24 -3.76 1.58
CA GLU A 107 3.15 -2.35 1.92
C GLU A 107 2.63 -2.22 3.34
N LEU A 108 3.39 -1.52 4.17
CA LEU A 108 3.14 -1.35 5.59
C LEU A 108 2.69 0.08 5.84
N HIS A 109 1.51 0.24 6.43
CA HIS A 109 1.02 1.52 6.91
C HIS A 109 1.05 1.48 8.43
N VAL A 110 1.91 2.27 9.04
CA VAL A 110 2.07 2.34 10.49
C VAL A 110 1.67 3.73 10.98
N PRO A 111 1.13 3.90 12.19
CA PRO A 111 0.83 5.22 12.71
C PRO A 111 2.05 6.13 12.60
N ALA A 112 1.87 7.34 12.07
CA ALA A 112 2.94 8.21 11.58
C ALA A 112 4.07 8.45 12.61
N GLY A 113 3.74 8.58 13.90
CA GLY A 113 4.71 8.77 14.98
C GLY A 113 5.69 7.62 15.17
N TYR A 114 5.42 6.45 14.62
CA TYR A 114 6.26 5.25 14.73
C TYR A 114 7.04 4.93 13.46
N GLY A 115 6.94 5.78 12.43
CA GLY A 115 7.58 5.52 11.13
C GLY A 115 9.08 5.25 11.24
N LEU A 116 9.82 6.10 11.97
CA LEU A 116 11.26 5.93 12.15
C LEU A 116 11.58 4.63 12.92
N HIS A 117 10.88 4.35 14.02
CA HIS A 117 11.06 3.13 14.80
C HIS A 117 10.90 1.87 13.96
N VAL A 118 9.83 1.81 13.14
CA VAL A 118 9.58 0.64 12.29
C VAL A 118 10.62 0.53 11.18
N TRP A 119 11.03 1.65 10.57
CA TRP A 119 12.08 1.69 9.56
C TRP A 119 13.41 1.13 10.09
N GLU A 120 13.87 1.62 11.24
CA GLU A 120 15.11 1.15 11.85
C GLU A 120 15.03 -0.32 12.28
N THR A 121 13.87 -0.75 12.80
CA THR A 121 13.64 -2.16 13.16
C THR A 121 13.69 -3.06 11.94
N LEU A 122 13.13 -2.65 10.81
CA LEU A 122 13.20 -3.43 9.57
C LEU A 122 14.64 -3.57 9.08
N LEU A 123 15.43 -2.49 9.11
CA LEU A 123 16.85 -2.53 8.72
C LEU A 123 17.67 -3.44 9.64
N ASP A 124 17.47 -3.34 10.94
CA ASP A 124 18.14 -4.20 11.93
C ASP A 124 17.78 -5.68 11.74
N ARG A 125 16.48 -5.98 11.69
CA ARG A 125 15.97 -7.35 11.57
C ARG A 125 16.19 -7.98 10.19
N GLY A 126 16.44 -7.15 9.18
CA GLY A 126 16.69 -7.60 7.82
C GLY A 126 18.17 -7.66 7.44
N HIS A 127 19.09 -7.28 8.32
CA HIS A 127 20.51 -7.17 8.01
C HIS A 127 21.10 -8.46 7.42
N ASP A 128 20.86 -9.60 8.05
CA ASP A 128 21.31 -10.92 7.59
C ASP A 128 20.54 -11.45 6.36
N LEU A 129 19.43 -10.80 5.99
CA LEU A 129 18.66 -11.09 4.78
C LEU A 129 19.11 -10.23 3.58
N GLY A 130 20.09 -9.36 3.77
CA GLY A 130 20.58 -8.47 2.74
C GLY A 130 19.63 -7.31 2.42
N ILE A 131 18.85 -6.84 3.40
CA ILE A 131 17.99 -5.67 3.22
C ILE A 131 18.81 -4.44 2.85
N ALA A 132 18.33 -3.66 1.89
CA ALA A 132 18.89 -2.38 1.53
C ALA A 132 17.78 -1.38 1.17
N PRO A 133 17.90 -0.11 1.55
CA PRO A 133 17.00 0.93 1.05
C PRO A 133 17.12 1.06 -0.46
N PHE A 134 16.02 1.24 -1.17
CA PHE A 134 16.00 1.57 -2.60
C PHE A 134 15.15 2.81 -2.85
N GLY A 135 15.56 3.60 -3.82
CA GLY A 135 14.92 4.87 -4.14
C GLY A 135 13.84 4.74 -5.22
N VAL A 136 13.14 5.84 -5.45
CA VAL A 136 12.04 5.93 -6.42
C VAL A 136 12.49 5.60 -7.84
N GLU A 137 13.71 5.94 -8.24
CA GLU A 137 14.21 5.64 -9.60
C GLU A 137 14.39 4.12 -9.78
N ALA A 138 14.91 3.41 -8.79
CA ALA A 138 14.98 1.94 -8.83
C ALA A 138 13.58 1.32 -8.92
N GLN A 139 12.63 1.84 -8.16
CA GLN A 139 11.23 1.42 -8.22
C GLN A 139 10.63 1.62 -9.62
N ARG A 140 10.93 2.75 -10.28
CA ARG A 140 10.48 3.06 -11.64
C ARG A 140 11.04 2.10 -12.68
N ILE A 141 12.26 1.66 -12.53
CA ILE A 141 12.89 0.67 -13.43
C ILE A 141 12.24 -0.70 -13.19
N LEU A 142 12.19 -1.16 -11.96
CA LEU A 142 11.64 -2.47 -11.59
C LEU A 142 10.17 -2.62 -12.00
N ARG A 143 9.36 -1.59 -11.85
CA ARG A 143 7.96 -1.64 -12.29
C ARG A 143 7.84 -1.79 -13.81
N LEU A 144 8.75 -1.22 -14.60
CA LEU A 144 8.79 -1.38 -16.06
C LEU A 144 9.11 -2.82 -16.44
N GLU A 145 10.08 -3.44 -15.78
CA GLU A 145 10.42 -4.85 -15.99
C GLU A 145 9.22 -5.76 -15.73
N LYS A 146 8.39 -5.41 -14.75
CA LYS A 146 7.12 -6.11 -14.47
C LYS A 146 6.00 -5.77 -15.45
N GLY A 147 6.05 -4.62 -16.09
CA GLY A 147 5.00 -4.11 -16.96
C GLY A 147 3.89 -3.35 -16.22
N HIS A 148 4.15 -2.86 -15.01
CA HIS A 148 3.21 -2.01 -14.28
C HIS A 148 3.24 -0.58 -14.82
N LEU A 149 2.03 -0.01 -15.04
CA LEU A 149 1.85 1.36 -15.53
C LEU A 149 1.88 2.38 -14.39
N ILE A 150 2.42 3.56 -14.69
CA ILE A 150 2.19 4.77 -13.90
C ILE A 150 1.18 5.64 -14.66
N VAL A 151 -0.01 5.79 -14.11
CA VAL A 151 -1.05 6.65 -14.68
C VAL A 151 -0.56 8.10 -14.69
N GLY A 152 -0.69 8.76 -15.84
CA GLY A 152 -0.21 10.12 -16.06
C GLY A 152 1.26 10.21 -16.54
N GLN A 153 2.02 9.09 -16.47
CA GLN A 153 3.35 8.99 -17.09
C GLN A 153 3.33 8.12 -18.34
N ASP A 154 2.72 6.92 -18.24
CA ASP A 154 2.63 5.97 -19.35
C ASP A 154 1.27 6.02 -20.04
N THR A 155 0.34 6.78 -19.53
CA THR A 155 -1.02 6.95 -20.02
C THR A 155 -1.43 8.41 -19.99
N ASP A 156 -2.38 8.76 -20.83
CA ASP A 156 -3.03 10.08 -20.87
C ASP A 156 -4.55 9.97 -20.67
N GLY A 157 -5.26 11.09 -20.78
CA GLY A 157 -6.73 11.13 -20.65
C GLY A 157 -7.52 10.43 -21.77
N LEU A 158 -6.86 10.01 -22.84
CA LEU A 158 -7.45 9.28 -23.97
C LEU A 158 -7.20 7.76 -23.87
N THR A 159 -6.29 7.34 -23.00
CA THR A 159 -5.92 5.93 -22.83
C THR A 159 -7.06 5.18 -22.13
N ARG A 160 -7.62 4.19 -22.79
CA ARG A 160 -8.63 3.33 -22.19
C ARG A 160 -7.98 2.24 -21.33
N ALA A 161 -8.61 1.85 -20.22
CA ALA A 161 -8.12 0.81 -19.31
C ALA A 161 -7.83 -0.51 -20.06
N VAL A 162 -8.73 -0.94 -20.93
CA VAL A 162 -8.55 -2.17 -21.76
C VAL A 162 -7.32 -2.06 -22.67
N SER A 163 -7.09 -0.89 -23.29
CA SER A 163 -5.91 -0.67 -24.17
C SER A 163 -4.59 -0.66 -23.38
N ALA A 164 -4.66 -0.32 -22.10
CA ALA A 164 -3.54 -0.35 -21.17
C ALA A 164 -3.33 -1.73 -20.46
N GLY A 165 -4.09 -2.74 -20.85
CA GLY A 165 -4.01 -4.08 -20.26
C GLY A 165 -4.62 -4.18 -18.84
N LEU A 166 -5.52 -3.26 -18.49
CA LEU A 166 -6.20 -3.20 -17.19
C LEU A 166 -7.67 -3.64 -17.27
N GLY A 167 -8.02 -4.45 -18.27
CA GLY A 167 -9.36 -4.96 -18.51
C GLY A 167 -9.64 -6.29 -17.83
#